data_be4af03857ebf478985f2ff7fa09bf0c
#
_entry.id   be4af03857ebf478985f2ff7fa09bf0c
#
_cell.length_a   1.000
_cell.length_b   1.000
_cell.length_c   1.000
_cell.angle_alpha   90.00
_cell.angle_beta   90.00
_cell.angle_gamma   90.00
#
_symmetry.space_group_name_H-M   'P 1'
#
loop_
_entity.id
_entity.type
_entity.pdbx_description
1 polymer ?
#
loop_
_entity_poly.entity_id
_entity_poly.type
_entity_poly.pdbx_seq_one_letter_code
_entity_poly.pdbx_strand_id
1 'polypeptide(L)'
;MIFRQPGLENTSETVRLAVERARQLNVRHIVAASYRGTTARELLPHAQEFNIVIVGQVYGFSDRGNPMKPEVREELQTAGMQVLFTTHVLSGAERGLSRRFQGVYPVEIMAHTLRCFGQGTKVAVEVATMALDAGLVPPGEDIIAIGGTGRGADTALVLRPAHAAQILDTKVQEIICKPRLE
;
A
#
# COMPACT_ATOMS: atom_id res chain seq x y z
N MET A 1 -2.72 -14.79 -8.82
CA MET A 1 -4.18 -14.80 -9.14
C MET A 1 -4.58 -13.58 -9.93
N ILE A 2 -5.54 -13.68 -10.88
CA ILE A 2 -6.07 -12.53 -11.63
C ILE A 2 -7.56 -12.43 -11.34
N PHE A 3 -7.98 -11.32 -10.70
CA PHE A 3 -9.39 -11.02 -10.49
C PHE A 3 -10.04 -10.52 -11.79
N ARG A 4 -11.33 -10.79 -11.93
CA ARG A 4 -12.09 -10.39 -13.12
C ARG A 4 -12.24 -8.87 -13.25
N GLN A 5 -12.44 -8.20 -12.12
CA GLN A 5 -12.65 -6.74 -12.03
C GLN A 5 -11.86 -6.16 -10.85
N PRO A 6 -11.47 -4.88 -10.88
CA PRO A 6 -10.89 -4.20 -9.74
C PRO A 6 -11.97 -3.88 -8.69
N GLY A 7 -11.55 -3.70 -7.43
CA GLY A 7 -12.41 -3.07 -6.44
C GLY A 7 -12.60 -3.82 -5.13
N LEU A 8 -13.55 -3.31 -4.36
CA LEU A 8 -13.77 -3.64 -2.96
C LEU A 8 -14.10 -5.13 -2.72
N GLU A 9 -14.79 -5.76 -3.66
CA GLU A 9 -15.20 -7.16 -3.59
C GLU A 9 -14.03 -8.15 -3.51
N ASN A 10 -12.85 -7.74 -3.93
CA ASN A 10 -11.66 -8.58 -3.90
C ASN A 10 -10.92 -8.50 -2.56
N THR A 11 -11.34 -7.65 -1.62
CA THR A 11 -10.55 -7.30 -0.43
C THR A 11 -10.24 -8.51 0.44
N SER A 12 -11.25 -9.28 0.82
CA SER A 12 -11.09 -10.45 1.69
C SER A 12 -10.20 -11.51 1.03
N GLU A 13 -10.40 -11.76 -0.27
CA GLU A 13 -9.57 -12.72 -1.01
C GLU A 13 -8.14 -12.24 -1.21
N THR A 14 -7.93 -10.95 -1.47
CA THR A 14 -6.59 -10.34 -1.55
C THR A 14 -5.83 -10.50 -0.23
N VAL A 15 -6.48 -10.21 0.90
CA VAL A 15 -5.89 -10.37 2.24
C VAL A 15 -5.59 -11.84 2.52
N ARG A 16 -6.52 -12.75 2.24
CA ARG A 16 -6.32 -14.19 2.40
C ARG A 16 -5.09 -14.70 1.64
N LEU A 17 -4.98 -14.36 0.35
CA LEU A 17 -3.84 -14.73 -0.49
C LEU A 17 -2.52 -14.13 -0.01
N ALA A 18 -2.54 -12.87 0.42
CA ALA A 18 -1.39 -12.16 0.95
C ALA A 18 -0.86 -12.82 2.23
N VAL A 19 -1.73 -13.13 3.18
CA VAL A 19 -1.40 -13.79 4.45
C VAL A 19 -0.90 -15.22 4.22
N GLU A 20 -1.57 -15.98 3.36
CA GLU A 20 -1.12 -17.32 3.01
C GLU A 20 0.28 -17.31 2.39
N ARG A 21 0.53 -16.35 1.48
CA ARG A 21 1.84 -16.22 0.85
C ARG A 21 2.91 -15.77 1.84
N ALA A 22 2.59 -14.87 2.76
CA ALA A 22 3.49 -14.46 3.84
C ALA A 22 3.96 -15.68 4.67
N ARG A 23 3.03 -16.55 5.05
CA ARG A 23 3.34 -17.80 5.78
C ARG A 23 4.25 -18.73 4.98
N GLN A 24 3.93 -18.96 3.70
CA GLN A 24 4.73 -19.83 2.81
C GLN A 24 6.18 -19.36 2.66
N LEU A 25 6.39 -18.05 2.63
CA LEU A 25 7.70 -17.43 2.45
C LEU A 25 8.39 -17.06 3.78
N ASN A 26 7.75 -17.31 4.94
CA ASN A 26 8.19 -16.85 6.25
C ASN A 26 8.43 -15.32 6.33
N VAL A 27 7.66 -14.55 5.55
CA VAL A 27 7.68 -13.08 5.58
C VAL A 27 6.93 -12.60 6.82
N ARG A 28 7.54 -11.69 7.60
CA ARG A 28 7.01 -11.19 8.87
C ARG A 28 6.28 -9.85 8.76
N HIS A 29 6.51 -9.11 7.69
CA HIS A 29 6.02 -7.74 7.53
C HIS A 29 4.94 -7.66 6.45
N ILE A 30 3.80 -7.09 6.80
CA ILE A 30 2.70 -6.80 5.86
C ILE A 30 2.43 -5.30 5.90
N VAL A 31 2.50 -4.64 4.76
CA VAL A 31 2.16 -3.22 4.60
C VAL A 31 0.91 -3.12 3.74
N ALA A 32 -0.12 -2.44 4.21
CA ALA A 32 -1.39 -2.33 3.48
C ALA A 32 -1.89 -0.88 3.40
N ALA A 33 -2.30 -0.47 2.21
CA ALA A 33 -3.07 0.76 2.04
C ALA A 33 -4.48 0.59 2.60
N SER A 34 -4.94 1.54 3.40
CA SER A 34 -6.32 1.51 3.88
C SER A 34 -6.89 2.92 4.06
N TYR A 35 -7.88 3.26 3.22
CA TYR A 35 -8.48 4.59 3.16
C TYR A 35 -9.37 4.90 4.37
N ARG A 36 -10.28 3.99 4.74
CA ARG A 36 -11.24 4.14 5.84
C ARG A 36 -11.14 3.06 6.90
N GLY A 37 -10.17 2.17 6.79
CA GLY A 37 -9.99 1.03 7.67
C GLY A 37 -10.54 -0.30 7.14
N THR A 38 -11.22 -0.35 5.99
CA THR A 38 -11.83 -1.59 5.47
C THR A 38 -10.78 -2.69 5.28
N THR A 39 -9.74 -2.43 4.49
CA THR A 39 -8.64 -3.40 4.29
C THR A 39 -7.91 -3.73 5.60
N ALA A 40 -7.72 -2.72 6.46
CA ALA A 40 -7.06 -2.92 7.75
C ALA A 40 -7.83 -3.87 8.67
N ARG A 41 -9.16 -3.78 8.69
CA ARG A 41 -10.00 -4.68 9.49
C ARG A 41 -9.96 -6.13 9.04
N GLU A 42 -9.81 -6.40 7.75
CA GLU A 42 -9.58 -7.76 7.24
C GLU A 42 -8.26 -8.36 7.75
N LEU A 43 -7.28 -7.51 8.09
CA LEU A 43 -6.00 -7.92 8.65
C LEU A 43 -6.00 -8.07 10.18
N LEU A 44 -7.02 -7.59 10.91
CA LEU A 44 -7.09 -7.67 12.38
C LEU A 44 -6.86 -9.09 12.93
N PRO A 45 -7.44 -10.17 12.36
CA PRO A 45 -7.20 -11.52 12.86
C PRO A 45 -5.74 -11.97 12.82
N HIS A 46 -4.90 -11.27 12.06
CA HIS A 46 -3.50 -11.60 11.83
C HIS A 46 -2.51 -10.67 12.57
N ALA A 47 -3.02 -9.71 13.35
CA ALA A 47 -2.21 -8.68 14.01
C ALA A 47 -1.21 -9.22 15.04
N GLN A 48 -1.47 -10.40 15.59
CA GLN A 48 -0.55 -11.06 16.53
C GLN A 48 0.48 -11.97 15.85
N GLU A 49 0.26 -12.29 14.58
CA GLU A 49 1.14 -13.17 13.80
C GLU A 49 2.18 -12.38 13.00
N PHE A 50 1.80 -11.19 12.51
CA PHE A 50 2.61 -10.36 11.61
C PHE A 50 2.81 -8.94 12.16
N ASN A 51 3.92 -8.33 11.79
CA ASN A 51 4.13 -6.89 11.93
C ASN A 51 3.36 -6.17 10.82
N ILE A 52 2.19 -5.64 11.16
CA ILE A 52 1.30 -5.02 10.18
C ILE A 52 1.39 -3.50 10.24
N VAL A 53 1.69 -2.89 9.10
CA VAL A 53 1.71 -1.43 8.93
C VAL A 53 0.55 -1.03 8.00
N ILE A 54 -0.34 -0.22 8.51
CA ILE A 54 -1.47 0.35 7.77
C ILE A 54 -1.12 1.77 7.35
N VAL A 55 -1.04 2.00 6.05
CA VAL A 55 -0.79 3.32 5.49
C VAL A 55 -2.12 3.95 5.09
N GLY A 56 -2.51 4.97 5.83
CA GLY A 56 -3.69 5.77 5.57
C GLY A 56 -3.43 6.89 4.57
N GLN A 57 -4.50 7.55 4.14
CA GLN A 57 -4.40 8.68 3.23
C GLN A 57 -3.81 9.91 3.92
N VAL A 58 -2.90 10.61 3.24
CA VAL A 58 -2.35 11.87 3.72
C VAL A 58 -3.46 12.90 4.01
N TYR A 59 -3.33 13.64 5.10
CA TYR A 59 -4.36 14.61 5.55
C TYR A 59 -4.66 15.70 4.50
N GLY A 60 -3.67 16.17 3.77
CA GLY A 60 -3.80 17.20 2.74
C GLY A 60 -4.29 16.70 1.36
N PHE A 61 -4.83 15.49 1.26
CA PHE A 61 -5.30 14.98 -0.04
C PHE A 61 -6.57 15.66 -0.52
N SER A 62 -7.45 16.05 0.40
CA SER A 62 -8.68 16.78 0.11
C SER A 62 -9.08 17.66 1.31
N ASP A 63 -9.92 18.68 1.05
CA ASP A 63 -10.43 19.60 2.08
C ASP A 63 -11.37 18.92 3.09
N ARG A 64 -11.74 17.65 2.87
CA ARG A 64 -12.64 16.87 3.75
C ARG A 64 -11.94 16.20 4.92
N GLY A 65 -10.64 16.47 5.11
CA GLY A 65 -9.84 15.82 6.16
C GLY A 65 -9.50 14.37 5.91
N ASN A 66 -9.03 13.68 6.93
CA ASN A 66 -8.66 12.26 6.84
C ASN A 66 -9.91 11.37 6.89
N PRO A 67 -10.09 10.44 5.95
CA PRO A 67 -11.25 9.57 5.89
C PRO A 67 -11.25 8.42 6.91
N MET A 68 -10.10 8.09 7.51
CA MET A 68 -10.02 7.12 8.61
C MET A 68 -10.36 7.81 9.91
N LYS A 69 -11.46 7.40 10.54
CA LYS A 69 -11.93 7.97 11.80
C LYS A 69 -10.95 7.65 12.94
N PRO A 70 -10.84 8.53 13.96
CA PRO A 70 -9.97 8.29 15.11
C PRO A 70 -10.23 6.95 15.81
N GLU A 71 -11.50 6.56 15.95
CA GLU A 71 -11.91 5.30 16.61
C GLU A 71 -11.38 4.07 15.86
N VAL A 72 -11.37 4.13 14.51
CA VAL A 72 -10.80 3.05 13.67
C VAL A 72 -9.29 2.97 13.87
N ARG A 73 -8.62 4.11 13.92
CA ARG A 73 -7.18 4.16 14.18
C ARG A 73 -6.84 3.56 15.54
N GLU A 74 -7.59 3.92 16.58
CA GLU A 74 -7.42 3.39 17.94
C GLU A 74 -7.66 1.88 17.99
N GLU A 75 -8.72 1.39 17.34
CA GLU A 75 -9.00 -0.05 17.18
C GLU A 75 -7.80 -0.81 16.61
N LEU A 76 -7.22 -0.32 15.51
CA LEU A 76 -6.07 -0.95 14.85
C LEU A 76 -4.82 -0.92 15.72
N GLN A 77 -4.54 0.21 16.37
CA GLN A 77 -3.38 0.37 17.25
C GLN A 77 -3.48 -0.50 18.51
N THR A 78 -4.67 -0.61 19.11
CA THR A 78 -4.93 -1.50 20.24
C THR A 78 -4.73 -2.97 19.87
N ALA A 79 -5.01 -3.36 18.64
CA ALA A 79 -4.74 -4.70 18.12
C ALA A 79 -3.25 -4.97 17.85
N GLY A 80 -2.36 -3.97 18.00
CA GLY A 80 -0.92 -4.09 17.78
C GLY A 80 -0.46 -3.69 16.38
N MET A 81 -1.33 -3.14 15.54
CA MET A 81 -0.95 -2.64 14.22
C MET A 81 -0.36 -1.22 14.31
N GLN A 82 0.55 -0.92 13.41
CA GLN A 82 1.08 0.43 13.24
C GLN A 82 0.27 1.17 12.19
N VAL A 83 -0.11 2.44 12.45
CA VAL A 83 -0.90 3.26 11.53
C VAL A 83 -0.10 4.50 11.14
N LEU A 84 0.22 4.62 9.87
CA LEU A 84 1.05 5.68 9.30
C LEU A 84 0.21 6.61 8.41
N PHE A 85 0.32 7.91 8.66
CA PHE A 85 -0.16 8.97 7.78
C PHE A 85 1.01 9.87 7.41
N THR A 86 1.41 9.88 6.16
CA THR A 86 2.51 10.69 5.66
C THR A 86 2.30 11.05 4.19
N THR A 87 3.15 11.93 3.67
CA THR A 87 3.14 12.33 2.26
C THR A 87 3.28 11.11 1.35
N HIS A 88 2.46 11.04 0.30
CA HIS A 88 2.55 9.99 -0.69
C HIS A 88 3.79 10.17 -1.55
N VAL A 89 4.71 9.20 -1.50
CA VAL A 89 6.03 9.30 -2.14
C VAL A 89 5.95 9.37 -3.68
N LEU A 90 4.94 8.76 -4.30
CA LEU A 90 4.74 8.80 -5.76
C LEU A 90 3.74 9.88 -6.21
N SER A 91 3.49 10.89 -5.37
CA SER A 91 2.67 12.05 -5.74
C SER A 91 3.08 13.30 -4.97
N GLY A 92 2.74 13.42 -3.72
CA GLY A 92 3.19 14.46 -2.79
C GLY A 92 3.34 15.87 -3.37
N ALA A 93 4.49 16.47 -3.11
CA ALA A 93 4.82 17.83 -3.55
C ALA A 93 4.90 17.95 -5.08
N GLU A 94 5.46 16.95 -5.77
CA GLU A 94 5.60 16.98 -7.23
C GLU A 94 4.25 17.12 -7.93
N ARG A 95 3.21 16.43 -7.45
CA ARG A 95 1.85 16.59 -7.97
C ARG A 95 1.30 18.00 -7.76
N GLY A 96 1.65 18.66 -6.66
CA GLY A 96 1.33 20.07 -6.42
C GLY A 96 2.00 20.97 -7.43
N LEU A 97 3.27 20.72 -7.72
CA LEU A 97 4.04 21.48 -8.73
C LEU A 97 3.50 21.26 -10.13
N SER A 98 3.23 20.01 -10.54
CA SER A 98 2.71 19.71 -11.89
C SER A 98 1.34 20.34 -12.12
N ARG A 99 0.48 20.38 -11.12
CA ARG A 99 -0.82 21.07 -11.19
C ARG A 99 -0.66 22.58 -11.32
N ARG A 100 0.32 23.17 -10.61
CA ARG A 100 0.54 24.62 -10.59
C ARG A 100 1.20 25.13 -11.86
N PHE A 101 2.24 24.45 -12.32
CA PHE A 101 3.12 24.92 -13.39
C PHE A 101 2.92 24.19 -14.70
N GLN A 102 2.10 23.14 -14.72
CA GLN A 102 1.94 22.22 -15.84
C GLN A 102 3.24 21.47 -16.17
N GLY A 103 3.22 20.54 -17.06
CA GLY A 103 4.40 19.78 -17.48
C GLY A 103 4.39 18.33 -17.01
N VAL A 104 5.47 17.62 -17.31
CA VAL A 104 5.68 16.20 -16.98
C VAL A 104 6.83 16.09 -16.01
N TYR A 105 6.61 15.39 -14.92
CA TYR A 105 7.56 15.27 -13.81
C TYR A 105 7.97 13.80 -13.59
N PRO A 106 9.23 13.55 -13.18
CA PRO A 106 9.79 12.19 -13.09
C PRO A 106 8.96 11.22 -12.23
N VAL A 107 8.50 11.65 -11.06
CA VAL A 107 7.71 10.80 -10.14
C VAL A 107 6.34 10.44 -10.71
N GLU A 108 5.73 11.35 -11.49
CA GLU A 108 4.49 11.07 -12.20
C GLU A 108 4.70 10.00 -13.28
N ILE A 109 5.84 10.05 -14.01
CA ILE A 109 6.19 9.01 -14.98
C ILE A 109 6.30 7.65 -14.29
N MET A 110 7.02 7.58 -13.16
CA MET A 110 7.13 6.35 -12.37
C MET A 110 5.75 5.83 -11.93
N ALA A 111 4.91 6.71 -11.41
CA ALA A 111 3.56 6.35 -10.97
C ALA A 111 2.71 5.81 -12.13
N HIS A 112 2.80 6.40 -13.32
CA HIS A 112 2.10 5.93 -14.51
C HIS A 112 2.67 4.61 -15.03
N THR A 113 3.98 4.42 -15.03
CA THR A 113 4.64 3.16 -15.41
C THR A 113 4.17 2.01 -14.51
N LEU A 114 4.13 2.21 -13.20
CA LEU A 114 3.62 1.19 -12.27
C LEU A 114 2.13 0.87 -12.50
N ARG A 115 1.33 1.83 -12.95
CA ARG A 115 -0.08 1.62 -13.30
C ARG A 115 -0.27 0.75 -14.55
N CYS A 116 0.75 0.56 -15.38
CA CYS A 116 0.71 -0.44 -16.46
C CYS A 116 0.49 -1.87 -15.91
N PHE A 117 0.84 -2.10 -14.64
CA PHE A 117 0.57 -3.36 -13.93
C PHE A 117 -0.72 -3.31 -13.09
N GLY A 118 -1.38 -2.16 -13.02
CA GLY A 118 -2.59 -1.89 -12.23
C GLY A 118 -2.38 -0.81 -11.17
N GLN A 119 -3.46 -0.10 -10.83
CA GLN A 119 -3.43 0.95 -9.79
C GLN A 119 -2.98 0.38 -8.43
N GLY A 120 -3.44 -0.82 -8.08
CA GLY A 120 -3.06 -1.48 -6.83
C GLY A 120 -1.55 -1.77 -6.75
N THR A 121 -0.90 -2.10 -7.88
CA THR A 121 0.56 -2.28 -7.94
C THR A 121 1.30 -0.99 -7.61
N LYS A 122 0.88 0.14 -8.21
CA LYS A 122 1.43 1.47 -7.89
C LYS A 122 1.28 1.77 -6.40
N VAL A 123 0.10 1.52 -5.84
CA VAL A 123 -0.19 1.79 -4.41
C VAL A 123 0.65 0.89 -3.51
N ALA A 124 0.78 -0.40 -3.81
CA ALA A 124 1.57 -1.34 -3.01
C ALA A 124 3.05 -0.94 -2.94
N VAL A 125 3.67 -0.56 -4.07
CA VAL A 125 5.05 -0.05 -4.10
C VAL A 125 5.17 1.24 -3.30
N GLU A 126 4.24 2.18 -3.48
CA GLU A 126 4.23 3.46 -2.77
C GLU A 126 4.18 3.29 -1.25
N VAL A 127 3.22 2.50 -0.74
CA VAL A 127 3.06 2.32 0.72
C VAL A 127 4.20 1.54 1.34
N ALA A 128 4.82 0.62 0.61
CA ALA A 128 6.00 -0.11 1.05
C ALA A 128 7.20 0.82 1.27
N THR A 129 7.48 1.71 0.30
CA THR A 129 8.53 2.73 0.44
C THR A 129 8.22 3.69 1.60
N MET A 130 6.96 4.14 1.73
CA MET A 130 6.55 5.02 2.84
C MET A 130 6.74 4.36 4.21
N ALA A 131 6.43 3.07 4.35
CA ALA A 131 6.62 2.32 5.58
C ALA A 131 8.11 2.12 5.91
N LEU A 132 8.95 1.88 4.89
CA LEU A 132 10.40 1.77 5.05
C LEU A 132 11.02 3.10 5.47
N ASP A 133 10.67 4.21 4.82
CA ASP A 133 11.17 5.55 5.17
C ASP A 133 10.74 6.00 6.57
N ALA A 134 9.60 5.49 7.06
CA ALA A 134 9.14 5.72 8.42
C ALA A 134 9.81 4.79 9.46
N GLY A 135 10.69 3.87 9.06
CA GLY A 135 11.36 2.91 9.95
C GLY A 135 10.44 1.82 10.50
N LEU A 136 9.30 1.57 9.84
CA LEU A 136 8.28 0.62 10.29
C LEU A 136 8.46 -0.78 9.69
N VAL A 137 9.30 -0.91 8.68
CA VAL A 137 9.77 -2.19 8.12
C VAL A 137 11.28 -2.15 7.96
N PRO A 138 11.98 -3.28 8.08
CA PRO A 138 13.44 -3.33 7.98
C PRO A 138 13.91 -3.17 6.52
N PRO A 139 15.07 -2.54 6.30
CA PRO A 139 15.69 -2.49 4.98
C PRO A 139 16.24 -3.85 4.56
N GLY A 140 16.21 -4.14 3.27
CA GLY A 140 16.83 -5.34 2.69
C GLY A 140 16.00 -6.63 2.81
N GLU A 141 14.84 -6.60 3.44
CA GLU A 141 13.95 -7.75 3.58
C GLU A 141 12.80 -7.72 2.58
N ASP A 142 12.32 -8.89 2.20
CA ASP A 142 11.09 -9.03 1.43
C ASP A 142 9.88 -8.87 2.36
N ILE A 143 8.89 -8.11 1.90
CA ILE A 143 7.63 -7.85 2.62
C ILE A 143 6.44 -8.17 1.73
N ILE A 144 5.27 -8.33 2.33
CA ILE A 144 4.01 -8.30 1.59
C ILE A 144 3.48 -6.87 1.55
N ALA A 145 3.17 -6.39 0.35
CA ALA A 145 2.56 -5.08 0.17
C ALA A 145 1.19 -5.20 -0.51
N ILE A 146 0.16 -4.60 0.10
CA ILE A 146 -1.23 -4.68 -0.34
C ILE A 146 -1.70 -3.31 -0.79
N GLY A 147 -2.19 -3.25 -2.02
CA GLY A 147 -2.78 -2.07 -2.62
C GLY A 147 -4.16 -2.35 -3.22
N GLY A 148 -4.77 -1.32 -3.79
CA GLY A 148 -6.07 -1.48 -4.43
C GLY A 148 -6.43 -0.34 -5.37
N THR A 149 -7.58 -0.50 -6.03
CA THR A 149 -8.13 0.43 -7.00
C THR A 149 -9.36 1.13 -6.42
N GLY A 150 -9.20 2.37 -6.02
CA GLY A 150 -10.27 3.20 -5.48
C GLY A 150 -10.65 2.85 -4.04
N ARG A 151 -11.37 1.75 -3.81
CA ARG A 151 -11.79 1.28 -2.48
C ARG A 151 -11.41 -0.18 -2.29
N GLY A 152 -11.05 -0.56 -1.04
CA GLY A 152 -10.63 -1.91 -0.69
C GLY A 152 -9.25 -2.27 -1.22
N ALA A 153 -8.96 -3.57 -1.27
CA ALA A 153 -7.74 -4.14 -1.81
C ALA A 153 -8.07 -5.10 -2.96
N ASP A 154 -7.23 -5.11 -3.98
CA ASP A 154 -7.34 -6.00 -5.14
C ASP A 154 -5.97 -6.45 -5.66
N THR A 155 -4.91 -6.05 -5.00
CA THR A 155 -3.53 -6.31 -5.42
C THR A 155 -2.66 -6.61 -4.21
N ALA A 156 -1.88 -7.68 -4.27
CA ALA A 156 -0.87 -8.04 -3.30
C ALA A 156 0.43 -8.42 -4.00
N LEU A 157 1.55 -7.94 -3.48
CA LEU A 157 2.89 -8.16 -3.99
C LEU A 157 3.79 -8.73 -2.91
N VAL A 158 4.77 -9.57 -3.31
CA VAL A 158 6.00 -9.76 -2.56
C VAL A 158 7.01 -8.79 -3.12
N LEU A 159 7.57 -7.90 -2.31
CA LEU A 159 8.58 -6.97 -2.77
C LEU A 159 9.60 -6.64 -1.68
N ARG A 160 10.79 -6.27 -2.11
CA ARG A 160 11.82 -5.67 -1.27
C ARG A 160 11.83 -4.18 -1.54
N PRO A 161 11.33 -3.36 -0.60
CA PRO A 161 11.28 -1.92 -0.80
C PRO A 161 12.67 -1.30 -0.70
N ALA A 162 12.86 -0.20 -1.42
CA ALA A 162 13.98 0.71 -1.22
C ALA A 162 13.48 2.04 -0.65
N HIS A 163 14.37 2.78 0.01
CA HIS A 163 14.08 4.15 0.46
C HIS A 163 13.72 5.05 -0.73
N ALA A 164 12.94 6.10 -0.49
CA ALA A 164 12.52 7.02 -1.54
C ALA A 164 13.69 7.59 -2.37
N ALA A 165 14.83 7.85 -1.73
CA ALA A 165 16.03 8.31 -2.41
C ALA A 165 16.66 7.26 -3.36
N GLN A 166 16.34 5.99 -3.19
CA GLN A 166 16.77 4.85 -4.00
C GLN A 166 15.59 4.06 -4.55
N ILE A 167 14.45 4.69 -4.77
CA ILE A 167 13.18 4.01 -5.11
C ILE A 167 13.29 3.08 -6.33
N LEU A 168 14.20 3.35 -7.26
CA LEU A 168 14.47 2.51 -8.44
C LEU A 168 15.15 1.17 -8.09
N ASP A 169 15.68 1.02 -6.88
CA ASP A 169 16.26 -0.23 -6.38
C ASP A 169 15.20 -1.18 -5.78
N THR A 170 13.95 -0.75 -5.68
CA THR A 170 12.83 -1.59 -5.26
C THR A 170 12.72 -2.83 -6.16
N LYS A 171 12.60 -4.01 -5.55
CA LYS A 171 12.47 -5.29 -6.28
C LYS A 171 11.08 -5.88 -6.05
N VAL A 172 10.27 -5.93 -7.07
CA VAL A 172 9.01 -6.70 -7.05
C VAL A 172 9.36 -8.15 -7.39
N GLN A 173 9.28 -9.02 -6.38
CA GLN A 173 9.61 -10.44 -6.51
C GLN A 173 8.45 -11.25 -7.08
N GLU A 174 7.20 -10.88 -6.70
CA GLU A 174 6.02 -11.61 -7.11
C GLU A 174 4.77 -10.71 -7.11
N ILE A 175 3.89 -10.92 -8.07
CA ILE A 175 2.52 -10.41 -8.05
C ILE A 175 1.62 -11.56 -7.61
N ILE A 176 1.22 -11.59 -6.33
CA ILE A 176 0.37 -12.62 -5.75
C ILE A 176 -1.01 -12.59 -6.40
N CYS A 177 -1.61 -11.42 -6.45
CA CYS A 177 -2.87 -11.17 -7.12
C CYS A 177 -2.98 -9.73 -7.63
N LYS A 178 -3.78 -9.54 -8.65
CA LYS A 178 -4.18 -8.23 -9.18
C LYS A 178 -5.43 -8.37 -10.06
N PRO A 179 -6.16 -7.28 -10.33
CA PRO A 179 -7.24 -7.32 -11.31
C PRO A 179 -6.70 -7.43 -12.75
N ARG A 180 -7.55 -7.97 -13.63
CA ARG A 180 -7.38 -7.82 -15.07
C ARG A 180 -7.54 -6.34 -15.42
N LEU A 181 -6.68 -5.84 -16.30
CA LEU A 181 -6.78 -4.49 -16.83
C LEU A 181 -7.58 -4.52 -18.12
N GLU A 182 -8.49 -3.57 -18.29
CA GLU A 182 -9.27 -3.33 -19.50
C GLU A 182 -8.52 -2.38 -20.43
#